data_ad760ae7583a2775d61edd392412e15e
#
_entry.id   ad760ae7583a2775d61edd392412e15e
#
_cell.length_a   1.000
_cell.length_b   1.000
_cell.length_c   1.000
_cell.angle_alpha   90.00
_cell.angle_beta   90.00
_cell.angle_gamma   90.00
#
_symmetry.space_group_name_H-M   'P 1'
#
loop_
_entity.id
_entity.type
_entity.pdbx_description
1 polymer ?
#
loop_
_entity_poly.entity_id
_entity_poly.type
_entity_poly.pdbx_seq_one_letter_code
_entity_poly.pdbx_strand_id
1 'polypeptide(L)'
;MNYFHYPHKIALEGGDSLPSITIAYSTYGTMNADKSNVIWVCHALTANSEAAEWWAGLIGSGKVIDTEKHFIVCANILGSCYGSTGPLSINPITEAPYYSSFPLVTIRDMVKAHILLREHLGIEKIFLLMGGSMGGYQAMEWCIMENDRIGQLFLLATSATESAWGIAIHTAQRLAIEADQSWQSASAEGGANGLKAARAIGMLTYRNYNIMVARQKDPDSDKLDHYKASSYIQYQGDKLVQRFNAMSYWLLSKSMDSHHIGRGRGGNTALILKDIIQKTLLIGINSDILCPIAEQQFLNRHLPNANLVVIDSNYGHDGFMVETSIISQHLANWMGK
;
A
#
# COMPACT_ATOMS: atom_id res chain seq x y z
N MET A 1 -2.89 2.94 18.43
CA MET A 1 -2.66 1.65 17.74
C MET A 1 -3.17 0.51 18.61
N ASN A 2 -3.93 -0.43 18.03
CA ASN A 2 -4.49 -1.62 18.67
C ASN A 2 -3.80 -2.87 18.11
N TYR A 3 -3.95 -4.01 18.80
CA TYR A 3 -3.37 -5.29 18.37
C TYR A 3 -4.42 -6.39 18.41
N PHE A 4 -4.50 -7.15 17.32
CA PHE A 4 -5.26 -8.39 17.23
C PHE A 4 -4.28 -9.55 17.13
N HIS A 5 -4.35 -10.49 18.05
CA HIS A 5 -3.55 -11.71 18.02
C HIS A 5 -4.42 -12.90 17.59
N TYR A 6 -4.02 -13.56 16.51
CA TYR A 6 -4.62 -14.79 16.02
C TYR A 6 -3.70 -15.97 16.35
N PRO A 7 -4.05 -16.82 17.34
CA PRO A 7 -3.13 -17.81 17.90
C PRO A 7 -3.03 -19.11 17.10
N HIS A 8 -3.69 -19.18 15.93
CA HIS A 8 -3.73 -20.39 15.12
C HIS A 8 -2.84 -20.26 13.89
N LYS A 9 -2.38 -21.44 13.40
CA LYS A 9 -1.61 -21.53 12.17
C LYS A 9 -2.39 -20.97 10.98
N ILE A 10 -1.73 -20.12 10.21
CA ILE A 10 -2.25 -19.57 8.95
C ILE A 10 -1.44 -20.13 7.78
N ALA A 11 -2.12 -20.74 6.81
CA ALA A 11 -1.49 -21.21 5.58
C ALA A 11 -1.34 -20.04 4.60
N LEU A 12 -0.14 -19.88 4.05
CA LEU A 12 0.19 -18.88 3.06
C LEU A 12 -0.01 -19.42 1.64
N GLU A 13 -0.25 -18.52 0.69
CA GLU A 13 -0.49 -18.88 -0.71
C GLU A 13 0.69 -19.64 -1.34
N GLY A 14 1.93 -19.31 -0.92
CA GLY A 14 3.16 -19.96 -1.39
C GLY A 14 3.39 -21.38 -0.87
N GLY A 15 2.51 -21.92 -0.01
CA GLY A 15 2.64 -23.25 0.59
C GLY A 15 3.28 -23.25 2.00
N ASP A 16 3.94 -22.18 2.39
CA ASP A 16 4.45 -21.97 3.75
C ASP A 16 3.32 -21.69 4.75
N SER A 17 3.68 -21.47 6.02
CA SER A 17 2.71 -21.10 7.04
C SER A 17 3.36 -20.27 8.15
N LEU A 18 2.55 -19.45 8.81
CA LEU A 18 2.89 -18.79 10.06
C LEU A 18 2.16 -19.49 11.21
N PRO A 19 2.82 -19.80 12.34
CA PRO A 19 2.21 -20.52 13.47
C PRO A 19 1.13 -19.68 14.16
N SER A 20 1.28 -18.38 14.17
CA SER A 20 0.32 -17.37 14.65
C SER A 20 0.62 -16.04 13.98
N ILE A 21 -0.31 -15.10 14.02
CA ILE A 21 -0.08 -13.74 13.54
C ILE A 21 -0.59 -12.72 14.55
N THR A 22 0.05 -11.58 14.56
CA THR A 22 -0.43 -10.35 15.22
C THR A 22 -0.65 -9.30 14.15
N ILE A 23 -1.78 -8.60 14.20
CA ILE A 23 -2.10 -7.48 13.34
C ILE A 23 -2.21 -6.24 14.19
N ALA A 24 -1.34 -5.28 13.95
CA ALA A 24 -1.43 -3.94 14.52
C ALA A 24 -2.36 -3.10 13.63
N TYR A 25 -3.27 -2.36 14.22
CA TYR A 25 -4.26 -1.57 13.49
C TYR A 25 -4.67 -0.32 14.25
N SER A 26 -5.20 0.65 13.53
CA SER A 26 -5.78 1.86 14.10
C SER A 26 -7.23 2.01 13.67
N THR A 27 -8.04 2.60 14.54
CA THR A 27 -9.44 2.90 14.28
C THR A 27 -9.74 4.35 14.60
N TYR A 28 -10.66 4.95 13.85
CA TYR A 28 -11.12 6.32 14.07
C TYR A 28 -12.64 6.37 13.99
N GLY A 29 -13.25 7.25 14.77
CA GLY A 29 -14.70 7.39 14.85
C GLY A 29 -15.38 6.26 15.61
N THR A 30 -16.69 6.15 15.43
CA THR A 30 -17.54 5.18 16.15
C THR A 30 -18.37 4.35 15.17
N MET A 31 -18.36 3.04 15.37
CA MET A 31 -19.19 2.12 14.62
C MET A 31 -20.65 2.28 15.09
N ASN A 32 -21.57 2.51 14.14
CA ASN A 32 -23.00 2.64 14.43
C ASN A 32 -23.64 1.28 14.78
N ALA A 33 -24.86 1.31 15.30
CA ALA A 33 -25.52 0.12 15.85
C ALA A 33 -25.76 -0.98 14.80
N ASP A 34 -26.04 -0.61 13.55
CA ASP A 34 -26.25 -1.53 12.43
C ASP A 34 -24.96 -1.82 11.64
N LYS A 35 -23.82 -1.28 12.08
CA LYS A 35 -22.47 -1.47 11.51
C LYS A 35 -22.36 -1.13 10.02
N SER A 36 -23.22 -0.22 9.54
CA SER A 36 -23.31 0.16 8.13
C SER A 36 -22.32 1.27 7.70
N ASN A 37 -21.59 1.88 8.65
CA ASN A 37 -20.73 3.04 8.43
C ASN A 37 -19.23 2.73 8.40
N VAL A 38 -18.84 1.48 8.16
CA VAL A 38 -17.45 1.03 8.21
C VAL A 38 -16.71 1.40 6.92
N ILE A 39 -15.60 2.12 7.05
CA ILE A 39 -14.64 2.36 5.97
C ILE A 39 -13.34 1.63 6.29
N TRP A 40 -12.84 0.84 5.34
CA TRP A 40 -11.55 0.16 5.51
C TRP A 40 -10.52 0.72 4.55
N VAL A 41 -9.38 1.13 5.11
CA VAL A 41 -8.25 1.70 4.37
C VAL A 41 -7.14 0.66 4.26
N CYS A 42 -6.79 0.29 3.03
CA CYS A 42 -5.62 -0.52 2.73
C CYS A 42 -4.43 0.40 2.42
N HIS A 43 -3.37 0.32 3.22
CA HIS A 43 -2.23 1.22 3.07
C HIS A 43 -1.23 0.77 2.01
N ALA A 44 -0.43 1.72 1.49
CA ALA A 44 0.63 1.49 0.49
C ALA A 44 1.93 0.96 1.14
N LEU A 45 2.92 0.56 0.31
CA LEU A 45 4.14 -0.17 0.66
C LEU A 45 4.83 0.27 1.95
N THR A 46 5.10 1.56 2.14
CA THR A 46 5.80 2.08 3.32
C THR A 46 4.93 2.93 4.23
N ALA A 47 3.61 2.96 4.02
CA ALA A 47 2.66 3.56 4.92
C ALA A 47 2.36 2.62 6.10
N ASN A 48 1.49 3.05 7.00
CA ASN A 48 1.14 2.33 8.22
C ASN A 48 -0.36 2.49 8.53
N SER A 49 -0.81 1.98 9.67
CA SER A 49 -2.21 2.05 10.11
C SER A 49 -2.70 3.45 10.48
N GLU A 50 -1.81 4.45 10.61
CA GLU A 50 -2.21 5.82 10.98
C GLU A 50 -2.72 6.60 9.76
N ALA A 51 -3.80 6.10 9.14
CA ALA A 51 -4.35 6.64 7.91
C ALA A 51 -4.79 8.11 8.00
N ALA A 52 -5.26 8.56 9.16
CA ALA A 52 -5.62 9.96 9.40
C ALA A 52 -4.40 10.91 9.41
N GLU A 53 -3.18 10.39 9.62
CA GLU A 53 -1.97 11.21 9.55
C GLU A 53 -1.49 11.39 8.10
N TRP A 54 -1.31 10.29 7.38
CA TRP A 54 -0.76 10.38 6.02
C TRP A 54 -1.81 10.73 4.95
N TRP A 55 -3.11 10.63 5.26
CA TRP A 55 -4.23 11.15 4.47
C TRP A 55 -5.06 12.20 5.23
N ALA A 56 -4.42 13.04 6.04
CA ALA A 56 -5.07 14.08 6.81
C ALA A 56 -5.95 15.05 5.98
N GLY A 57 -5.71 15.16 4.68
CA GLY A 57 -6.58 15.91 3.76
C GLY A 57 -7.88 15.20 3.40
N LEU A 58 -7.95 13.87 3.56
CA LEU A 58 -9.13 13.05 3.24
C LEU A 58 -9.87 12.56 4.48
N ILE A 59 -9.15 12.20 5.55
CA ILE A 59 -9.65 11.53 6.75
C ILE A 59 -9.56 12.46 7.94
N GLY A 60 -10.67 12.65 8.67
CA GLY A 60 -10.74 13.47 9.86
C GLY A 60 -12.13 14.07 10.08
N SER A 61 -12.32 14.78 11.21
CA SER A 61 -13.57 15.49 11.47
C SER A 61 -13.86 16.52 10.39
N GLY A 62 -15.06 16.49 9.81
CA GLY A 62 -15.51 17.36 8.72
C GLY A 62 -14.82 17.13 7.37
N LYS A 63 -13.97 16.10 7.21
CA LYS A 63 -13.38 15.71 5.93
C LYS A 63 -14.34 14.85 5.10
N VAL A 64 -13.96 14.54 3.86
CA VAL A 64 -14.78 13.68 3.00
C VAL A 64 -14.99 12.30 3.63
N ILE A 65 -13.96 11.75 4.27
CA ILE A 65 -14.02 10.59 5.15
C ILE A 65 -14.09 11.11 6.59
N ASP A 66 -15.31 11.38 7.01
CA ASP A 66 -15.62 12.06 8.26
C ASP A 66 -15.62 11.10 9.44
N THR A 67 -14.72 11.28 10.40
CA THR A 67 -14.61 10.46 11.61
C THR A 67 -15.79 10.62 12.57
N GLU A 68 -16.62 11.63 12.39
CA GLU A 68 -17.86 11.81 13.17
C GLU A 68 -19.01 10.95 12.63
N LYS A 69 -18.93 10.51 11.36
CA LYS A 69 -19.98 9.74 10.66
C LYS A 69 -19.57 8.31 10.39
N HIS A 70 -18.28 8.04 10.23
CA HIS A 70 -17.77 6.75 9.81
C HIS A 70 -16.86 6.13 10.87
N PHE A 71 -16.93 4.82 10.98
CA PHE A 71 -15.94 4.02 11.67
C PHE A 71 -14.87 3.56 10.68
N ILE A 72 -13.64 4.08 10.84
CA ILE A 72 -12.56 3.88 9.90
C ILE A 72 -11.57 2.89 10.51
N VAL A 73 -11.18 1.86 9.75
CA VAL A 73 -10.18 0.87 10.12
C VAL A 73 -9.03 0.92 9.12
N CYS A 74 -7.80 0.95 9.62
CA CYS A 74 -6.60 0.73 8.84
C CYS A 74 -5.69 -0.24 9.58
N ALA A 75 -5.30 -1.33 8.93
CA ALA A 75 -4.45 -2.36 9.52
C ALA A 75 -3.08 -2.38 8.85
N ASN A 76 -2.02 -2.55 9.66
CA ASN A 76 -0.68 -2.82 9.14
C ASN A 76 -0.63 -4.22 8.53
N ILE A 77 -0.16 -4.32 7.30
CA ILE A 77 -0.09 -5.59 6.55
C ILE A 77 0.91 -6.57 7.14
N LEU A 78 0.73 -7.87 6.90
CA LEU A 78 1.73 -8.88 7.16
C LEU A 78 3.03 -8.56 6.40
N GLY A 79 4.16 -8.74 7.06
CA GLY A 79 5.48 -8.39 6.52
C GLY A 79 5.91 -6.95 6.78
N SER A 80 5.00 -6.06 7.21
CA SER A 80 5.32 -4.69 7.63
C SER A 80 6.10 -4.65 8.94
N CYS A 81 6.83 -3.55 9.16
CA CYS A 81 7.58 -3.31 10.39
C CYS A 81 6.82 -2.47 11.44
N TYR A 82 5.53 -2.23 11.23
CA TYR A 82 4.71 -1.37 12.11
C TYR A 82 3.81 -2.19 13.05
N GLY A 83 4.37 -3.23 13.69
CA GLY A 83 3.71 -3.99 14.75
C GLY A 83 2.89 -5.21 14.29
N SER A 84 2.58 -5.36 13.00
CA SER A 84 2.07 -6.61 12.46
C SER A 84 3.20 -7.62 12.30
N THR A 85 2.85 -8.92 12.30
CA THR A 85 3.83 -9.99 12.13
C THR A 85 4.61 -9.82 10.82
N GLY A 86 5.93 -9.78 10.93
CA GLY A 86 6.86 -9.53 9.83
C GLY A 86 8.27 -10.03 10.16
N PRO A 87 9.28 -9.73 9.34
CA PRO A 87 10.64 -10.24 9.50
C PRO A 87 11.30 -9.98 10.85
N LEU A 88 10.96 -8.91 11.55
CA LEU A 88 11.51 -8.60 12.87
C LEU A 88 10.70 -9.20 14.02
N SER A 89 9.58 -9.86 13.74
CA SER A 89 8.78 -10.53 14.78
C SER A 89 9.48 -11.76 15.30
N ILE A 90 9.24 -12.08 16.57
CA ILE A 90 9.72 -13.32 17.16
C ILE A 90 8.92 -14.50 16.58
N ASN A 91 9.62 -15.50 16.09
CA ASN A 91 9.04 -16.77 15.70
C ASN A 91 8.75 -17.57 16.99
N PRO A 92 7.50 -17.90 17.28
CA PRO A 92 7.16 -18.60 18.53
C PRO A 92 7.68 -20.04 18.61
N ILE A 93 8.20 -20.60 17.50
CA ILE A 93 8.79 -21.94 17.47
C ILE A 93 10.28 -21.90 17.84
N THR A 94 11.01 -20.90 17.32
CA THR A 94 12.47 -20.77 17.54
C THR A 94 12.84 -19.80 18.63
N GLU A 95 11.86 -19.03 19.13
CA GLU A 95 12.03 -17.96 20.14
C GLU A 95 13.02 -16.85 19.72
N ALA A 96 13.29 -16.74 18.41
CA ALA A 96 14.19 -15.77 17.81
C ALA A 96 13.46 -14.98 16.70
N PRO A 97 13.93 -13.78 16.33
CA PRO A 97 13.36 -13.04 15.19
C PRO A 97 13.45 -13.86 13.90
N TYR A 98 12.43 -13.75 13.06
CA TYR A 98 12.43 -14.44 11.76
C TYR A 98 13.56 -13.99 10.85
N TYR A 99 13.81 -12.70 10.76
CA TYR A 99 14.72 -12.09 9.79
C TYR A 99 14.49 -12.64 8.37
N SER A 100 15.53 -13.15 7.72
CA SER A 100 15.48 -13.73 6.37
C SER A 100 14.70 -15.06 6.29
N SER A 101 14.39 -15.70 7.43
CA SER A 101 13.54 -16.90 7.47
C SER A 101 12.04 -16.60 7.44
N PHE A 102 11.65 -15.33 7.45
CA PHE A 102 10.24 -14.96 7.32
C PHE A 102 9.71 -15.40 5.95
N PRO A 103 8.61 -16.17 5.89
CA PRO A 103 8.10 -16.69 4.63
C PRO A 103 7.61 -15.58 3.70
N LEU A 104 7.65 -15.83 2.39
CA LEU A 104 7.05 -14.93 1.42
C LEU A 104 5.53 -14.85 1.66
N VAL A 105 5.04 -13.63 1.88
CA VAL A 105 3.61 -13.32 1.94
C VAL A 105 3.17 -12.66 0.65
N THR A 106 1.97 -12.98 0.20
CA THR A 106 1.36 -12.38 -1.01
C THR A 106 0.32 -11.34 -0.61
N ILE A 107 -0.19 -10.59 -1.60
CA ILE A 107 -1.34 -9.69 -1.39
C ILE A 107 -2.55 -10.47 -0.85
N ARG A 108 -2.79 -11.70 -1.30
CA ARG A 108 -3.86 -12.57 -0.76
C ARG A 108 -3.67 -12.90 0.72
N ASP A 109 -2.44 -13.15 1.14
CA ASP A 109 -2.17 -13.46 2.54
C ASP A 109 -2.39 -12.24 3.42
N MET A 110 -2.05 -11.03 2.93
CA MET A 110 -2.38 -9.76 3.60
C MET A 110 -3.91 -9.61 3.74
N VAL A 111 -4.66 -9.89 2.67
CA VAL A 111 -6.13 -9.83 2.70
C VAL A 111 -6.72 -10.87 3.64
N LYS A 112 -6.22 -12.11 3.68
CA LYS A 112 -6.64 -13.11 4.67
C LYS A 112 -6.49 -12.60 6.10
N ALA A 113 -5.37 -11.93 6.40
CA ALA A 113 -5.14 -11.35 7.72
C ALA A 113 -6.13 -10.20 8.01
N HIS A 114 -6.45 -9.38 7.02
CA HIS A 114 -7.48 -8.35 7.15
C HIS A 114 -8.88 -8.94 7.37
N ILE A 115 -9.22 -10.04 6.70
CA ILE A 115 -10.48 -10.76 6.91
C ILE A 115 -10.60 -11.26 8.35
N LEU A 116 -9.55 -11.88 8.89
CA LEU A 116 -9.52 -12.32 10.29
C LEU A 116 -9.72 -11.14 11.27
N LEU A 117 -9.08 -10.01 11.00
CA LEU A 117 -9.28 -8.81 11.83
C LEU A 117 -10.71 -8.26 11.67
N ARG A 118 -11.27 -8.23 10.46
CA ARG A 118 -12.66 -7.81 10.21
C ARG A 118 -13.63 -8.64 11.03
N GLU A 119 -13.46 -9.98 11.03
CA GLU A 119 -14.27 -10.91 11.82
C GLU A 119 -14.12 -10.68 13.32
N HIS A 120 -12.88 -10.49 13.81
CA HIS A 120 -12.61 -10.15 15.21
C HIS A 120 -13.34 -8.89 15.66
N LEU A 121 -13.38 -7.86 14.80
CA LEU A 121 -14.10 -6.61 15.06
C LEU A 121 -15.64 -6.75 14.93
N GLY A 122 -16.12 -7.93 14.53
CA GLY A 122 -17.54 -8.19 14.30
C GLY A 122 -18.12 -7.36 13.16
N ILE A 123 -17.31 -6.97 12.18
CA ILE A 123 -17.75 -6.21 11.00
C ILE A 123 -18.24 -7.19 9.94
N GLU A 124 -19.52 -7.14 9.62
CA GLU A 124 -20.13 -8.00 8.60
C GLU A 124 -19.93 -7.44 7.20
N LYS A 125 -20.08 -6.12 7.03
CA LYS A 125 -19.95 -5.42 5.76
C LYS A 125 -19.07 -4.19 5.89
N ILE A 126 -18.29 -3.93 4.85
CA ILE A 126 -17.51 -2.71 4.68
C ILE A 126 -18.30 -1.79 3.73
N PHE A 127 -18.70 -0.62 4.21
CA PHE A 127 -19.40 0.38 3.40
C PHE A 127 -18.53 0.86 2.23
N LEU A 128 -17.28 1.22 2.53
CA LEU A 128 -16.30 1.64 1.53
C LEU A 128 -14.94 1.00 1.82
N LEU A 129 -14.45 0.20 0.87
CA LEU A 129 -13.08 -0.30 0.86
C LEU A 129 -12.24 0.60 -0.02
N MET A 130 -11.09 1.08 0.49
CA MET A 130 -10.27 2.02 -0.25
C MET A 130 -8.78 1.73 -0.14
N GLY A 131 -8.05 2.01 -1.24
CA GLY A 131 -6.61 1.84 -1.26
C GLY A 131 -5.94 2.50 -2.46
N GLY A 132 -4.73 3.01 -2.25
CA GLY A 132 -3.85 3.53 -3.30
C GLY A 132 -2.64 2.64 -3.52
N SER A 133 -2.13 2.57 -4.76
CA SER A 133 -0.96 1.76 -5.09
C SER A 133 -1.12 0.30 -4.63
N MET A 134 -0.19 -0.26 -3.87
CA MET A 134 -0.30 -1.59 -3.26
C MET A 134 -1.56 -1.76 -2.38
N GLY A 135 -2.09 -0.67 -1.80
CA GLY A 135 -3.37 -0.70 -1.10
C GLY A 135 -4.54 -1.04 -2.02
N GLY A 136 -4.49 -0.59 -3.26
CA GLY A 136 -5.46 -0.95 -4.29
C GLY A 136 -5.39 -2.43 -4.69
N TYR A 137 -4.19 -3.04 -4.69
CA TYR A 137 -4.03 -4.48 -4.90
C TYR A 137 -4.79 -5.27 -3.84
N GLN A 138 -4.63 -4.88 -2.56
CA GLN A 138 -5.33 -5.49 -1.43
C GLN A 138 -6.84 -5.31 -1.56
N ALA A 139 -7.30 -4.11 -1.91
CA ALA A 139 -8.72 -3.81 -2.01
C ALA A 139 -9.40 -4.61 -3.14
N MET A 140 -8.78 -4.73 -4.31
CA MET A 140 -9.30 -5.56 -5.41
C MET A 140 -9.30 -7.04 -5.04
N GLU A 141 -8.21 -7.54 -4.48
CA GLU A 141 -8.13 -8.95 -4.07
C GLU A 141 -9.19 -9.28 -3.01
N TRP A 142 -9.44 -8.34 -2.07
CA TRP A 142 -10.49 -8.52 -1.06
C TRP A 142 -11.89 -8.54 -1.67
N CYS A 143 -12.20 -7.66 -2.62
CA CYS A 143 -13.47 -7.71 -3.35
C CYS A 143 -13.68 -9.05 -4.06
N ILE A 144 -12.62 -9.66 -4.58
CA ILE A 144 -12.71 -10.98 -5.24
C ILE A 144 -12.94 -12.09 -4.20
N MET A 145 -12.32 -12.00 -3.02
CA MET A 145 -12.41 -13.02 -1.98
C MET A 145 -13.74 -12.96 -1.19
N GLU A 146 -14.28 -11.77 -0.95
CA GLU A 146 -15.48 -11.52 -0.16
C GLU A 146 -16.40 -10.48 -0.84
N ASN A 147 -16.82 -10.76 -2.06
CA ASN A 147 -17.59 -9.83 -2.90
C ASN A 147 -18.84 -9.27 -2.21
N ASP A 148 -19.60 -10.12 -1.51
CA ASP A 148 -20.84 -9.77 -0.82
C ASP A 148 -20.63 -8.94 0.47
N ARG A 149 -19.40 -8.85 0.96
CA ARG A 149 -19.03 -8.09 2.17
C ARG A 149 -18.62 -6.65 1.88
N ILE A 150 -18.38 -6.30 0.63
CA ILE A 150 -17.87 -4.98 0.22
C ILE A 150 -19.00 -4.20 -0.49
N GLY A 151 -19.34 -3.02 0.02
CA GLY A 151 -20.39 -2.18 -0.56
C GLY A 151 -19.89 -1.34 -1.74
N GLN A 152 -18.82 -0.59 -1.55
CA GLN A 152 -18.24 0.31 -2.54
C GLN A 152 -16.71 0.20 -2.54
N LEU A 153 -16.09 0.58 -3.67
CA LEU A 153 -14.64 0.49 -3.87
C LEU A 153 -14.06 1.83 -4.33
N PHE A 154 -12.98 2.27 -3.71
CA PHE A 154 -12.25 3.46 -4.10
C PHE A 154 -10.77 3.12 -4.31
N LEU A 155 -10.31 3.22 -5.54
CA LEU A 155 -8.96 2.84 -5.97
C LEU A 155 -8.21 4.04 -6.56
N LEU A 156 -6.94 4.21 -6.16
CA LEU A 156 -6.08 5.30 -6.62
C LEU A 156 -4.75 4.74 -7.12
N ALA A 157 -4.30 5.16 -8.31
CA ALA A 157 -2.96 4.88 -8.84
C ALA A 157 -2.54 3.41 -8.64
N THR A 158 -3.35 2.47 -9.15
CA THR A 158 -3.20 1.03 -8.93
C THR A 158 -3.48 0.22 -10.20
N SER A 159 -3.23 -1.08 -10.19
CA SER A 159 -3.37 -1.98 -11.34
C SER A 159 -3.87 -3.37 -10.93
N ALA A 160 -4.41 -4.14 -11.88
CA ALA A 160 -4.87 -5.53 -11.67
C ALA A 160 -3.73 -6.54 -11.54
N THR A 161 -2.55 -6.17 -12.01
CA THR A 161 -1.33 -7.00 -11.97
C THR A 161 -0.13 -6.10 -11.79
N GLU A 162 0.93 -6.61 -11.16
CA GLU A 162 2.21 -5.90 -11.21
C GLU A 162 2.78 -5.93 -12.62
N SER A 163 3.21 -4.77 -13.08
CA SER A 163 3.76 -4.64 -14.43
C SER A 163 5.22 -5.10 -14.50
N ALA A 164 5.70 -5.48 -15.69
CA ALA A 164 7.13 -5.76 -15.89
C ALA A 164 8.01 -4.54 -15.54
N TRP A 165 7.48 -3.32 -15.73
CA TRP A 165 8.15 -2.07 -15.33
C TRP A 165 8.29 -1.97 -13.81
N GLY A 166 7.20 -2.20 -13.05
CA GLY A 166 7.22 -2.21 -11.58
C GLY A 166 8.15 -3.30 -11.04
N ILE A 167 8.08 -4.52 -11.59
CA ILE A 167 8.99 -5.63 -11.23
C ILE A 167 10.46 -5.26 -11.46
N ALA A 168 10.79 -4.59 -12.58
CA ALA A 168 12.15 -4.15 -12.85
C ALA A 168 12.63 -3.11 -11.82
N ILE A 169 11.79 -2.14 -11.45
CA ILE A 169 12.09 -1.15 -10.41
C ILE A 169 12.31 -1.84 -9.05
N HIS A 170 11.39 -2.71 -8.63
CA HIS A 170 11.51 -3.44 -7.37
C HIS A 170 12.76 -4.33 -7.36
N THR A 171 13.10 -4.94 -8.48
CA THR A 171 14.33 -5.73 -8.61
C THR A 171 15.57 -4.85 -8.44
N ALA A 172 15.65 -3.68 -9.09
CA ALA A 172 16.74 -2.73 -8.89
C ALA A 172 16.87 -2.29 -7.41
N GLN A 173 15.74 -2.05 -6.75
CA GLN A 173 15.72 -1.71 -5.32
C GLN A 173 16.23 -2.87 -4.44
N ARG A 174 15.82 -4.11 -4.71
CA ARG A 174 16.31 -5.29 -3.98
C ARG A 174 17.80 -5.53 -4.21
N LEU A 175 18.28 -5.39 -5.44
CA LEU A 175 19.71 -5.50 -5.74
C LEU A 175 20.53 -4.47 -4.95
N ALA A 176 20.01 -3.24 -4.77
CA ALA A 176 20.67 -2.24 -3.94
C ALA A 176 20.70 -2.65 -2.45
N ILE A 177 19.64 -3.26 -1.92
CA ILE A 177 19.60 -3.79 -0.56
C ILE A 177 20.57 -4.97 -0.40
N GLU A 178 20.57 -5.90 -1.35
CA GLU A 178 21.37 -7.12 -1.33
C GLU A 178 22.89 -6.81 -1.47
N ALA A 179 23.25 -5.69 -2.10
CA ALA A 179 24.63 -5.22 -2.21
C ALA A 179 25.19 -4.61 -0.92
N ASP A 180 24.35 -4.33 0.07
CA ASP A 180 24.80 -3.85 1.39
C ASP A 180 25.50 -4.97 2.15
N GLN A 181 26.73 -4.74 2.61
CA GLN A 181 27.53 -5.73 3.34
C GLN A 181 26.83 -6.24 4.61
N SER A 182 25.98 -5.43 5.22
CA SER A 182 25.21 -5.79 6.43
C SER A 182 23.92 -6.56 6.13
N TRP A 183 23.54 -6.77 4.86
CA TRP A 183 22.27 -7.42 4.49
C TRP A 183 22.10 -8.80 5.10
N GLN A 184 23.17 -9.59 5.18
CA GLN A 184 23.15 -10.94 5.75
C GLN A 184 23.23 -10.97 7.29
N SER A 185 23.37 -9.82 7.94
CA SER A 185 23.41 -9.78 9.41
C SER A 185 22.03 -10.07 10.01
N ALA A 186 21.99 -10.88 11.06
CA ALA A 186 20.78 -11.11 11.86
C ALA A 186 20.53 -9.89 12.79
N SER A 187 20.18 -8.76 12.21
CA SER A 187 19.98 -7.46 12.87
C SER A 187 18.82 -6.69 12.23
N ALA A 188 18.13 -5.92 13.03
CA ALA A 188 17.05 -5.05 12.56
C ALA A 188 17.54 -3.97 11.58
N GLU A 189 18.81 -3.57 11.68
CA GLU A 189 19.49 -2.57 10.86
C GLU A 189 20.17 -3.17 9.62
N GLY A 190 20.18 -4.50 9.48
CA GLY A 190 20.77 -5.19 8.33
C GLY A 190 20.20 -4.68 7.01
N GLY A 191 21.08 -4.28 6.06
CA GLY A 191 20.70 -3.73 4.77
C GLY A 191 20.28 -2.25 4.77
N ALA A 192 20.50 -1.50 5.87
CA ALA A 192 20.02 -0.12 6.01
C ALA A 192 20.57 0.83 4.94
N ASN A 193 21.86 0.73 4.58
CA ASN A 193 22.44 1.56 3.51
C ASN A 193 21.88 1.17 2.13
N GLY A 194 21.66 -0.12 1.91
CA GLY A 194 20.98 -0.61 0.71
C GLY A 194 19.55 -0.10 0.61
N LEU A 195 18.82 -0.04 1.74
CA LEU A 195 17.48 0.55 1.79
C LEU A 195 17.47 2.05 1.46
N LYS A 196 18.50 2.81 1.88
CA LYS A 196 18.66 4.22 1.45
C LYS A 196 18.76 4.31 -0.07
N ALA A 197 19.60 3.48 -0.70
CA ALA A 197 19.73 3.42 -2.15
C ALA A 197 18.44 2.96 -2.84
N ALA A 198 17.76 1.95 -2.30
CA ALA A 198 16.45 1.51 -2.79
C ALA A 198 15.40 2.63 -2.73
N ARG A 199 15.38 3.43 -1.65
CA ARG A 199 14.50 4.60 -1.56
C ARG A 199 14.86 5.66 -2.60
N ALA A 200 16.15 5.90 -2.86
CA ALA A 200 16.60 6.82 -3.91
C ALA A 200 16.03 6.40 -5.29
N ILE A 201 16.14 5.13 -5.65
CA ILE A 201 15.56 4.57 -6.88
C ILE A 201 14.02 4.80 -6.89
N GLY A 202 13.33 4.50 -5.79
CA GLY A 202 11.89 4.72 -5.66
C GLY A 202 11.49 6.18 -5.87
N MET A 203 12.24 7.12 -5.31
CA MET A 203 11.95 8.56 -5.45
C MET A 203 11.98 9.05 -6.90
N LEU A 204 12.81 8.44 -7.76
CA LEU A 204 12.87 8.75 -9.19
C LEU A 204 11.61 8.27 -9.95
N THR A 205 10.91 7.28 -9.43
CA THR A 205 9.67 6.75 -10.02
C THR A 205 8.41 7.29 -9.35
N TYR A 206 8.51 7.74 -8.09
CA TYR A 206 7.39 8.32 -7.35
C TYR A 206 7.16 9.80 -7.70
N ARG A 207 8.21 10.51 -8.17
CA ARG A 207 8.14 11.93 -8.53
C ARG A 207 8.22 12.13 -10.03
N ASN A 208 7.54 13.16 -10.50
CA ASN A 208 7.62 13.61 -11.90
C ASN A 208 8.85 14.48 -12.12
N TYR A 209 9.40 14.45 -13.34
CA TYR A 209 10.53 15.29 -13.77
C TYR A 209 10.31 16.77 -13.46
N ASN A 210 9.12 17.31 -13.79
CA ASN A 210 8.84 18.73 -13.65
C ASN A 210 8.93 19.21 -12.21
N ILE A 211 8.36 18.46 -11.26
CA ILE A 211 8.43 18.83 -9.82
C ILE A 211 9.84 18.68 -9.27
N MET A 212 10.60 17.68 -9.75
CA MET A 212 11.98 17.49 -9.35
C MET A 212 12.84 18.69 -9.79
N VAL A 213 12.74 19.09 -11.06
CA VAL A 213 13.47 20.26 -11.58
C VAL A 213 13.02 21.55 -10.87
N ALA A 214 11.72 21.78 -10.76
CA ALA A 214 11.19 23.00 -10.14
C ALA A 214 11.62 23.17 -8.67
N ARG A 215 11.72 22.06 -7.92
CA ARG A 215 12.00 22.10 -6.47
C ARG A 215 13.48 21.91 -6.13
N GLN A 216 14.25 21.21 -6.97
CA GLN A 216 15.63 20.79 -6.65
C GLN A 216 16.70 21.42 -7.54
N LYS A 217 16.35 22.35 -8.44
CA LYS A 217 17.32 23.13 -9.21
C LYS A 217 18.16 24.01 -8.28
N ASP A 218 19.48 23.97 -8.46
CA ASP A 218 20.38 24.92 -7.81
C ASP A 218 20.30 26.28 -8.50
N PRO A 219 20.28 27.39 -7.76
CA PRO A 219 20.29 28.74 -8.32
C PRO A 219 21.69 29.15 -8.82
N ASP A 220 22.76 28.56 -8.26
CA ASP A 220 24.15 28.87 -8.59
C ASP A 220 24.61 27.98 -9.76
N SER A 221 24.90 28.60 -10.92
CA SER A 221 25.36 27.92 -12.13
C SER A 221 26.83 27.49 -12.08
N ASP A 222 27.63 28.09 -11.17
CA ASP A 222 29.07 27.82 -11.03
C ASP A 222 29.36 26.70 -10.03
N LYS A 223 28.31 26.16 -9.41
CA LYS A 223 28.42 25.07 -8.46
C LYS A 223 28.86 23.76 -9.12
N LEU A 224 29.91 23.16 -8.56
CA LEU A 224 30.53 21.94 -9.09
C LEU A 224 30.13 20.66 -8.29
N ASP A 225 29.64 20.80 -7.03
CA ASP A 225 29.28 19.67 -6.17
C ASP A 225 28.24 20.11 -5.13
N HIS A 226 27.79 19.15 -4.28
CA HIS A 226 26.78 19.38 -3.23
C HIS A 226 25.45 19.92 -3.75
N TYR A 227 25.02 19.38 -4.89
CA TYR A 227 23.75 19.76 -5.52
C TYR A 227 22.55 19.51 -4.62
N LYS A 228 21.58 20.42 -4.70
CA LYS A 228 20.32 20.33 -3.94
C LYS A 228 19.57 19.02 -4.20
N ALA A 229 19.56 18.57 -5.46
CA ALA A 229 18.95 17.29 -5.84
C ALA A 229 19.62 16.09 -5.15
N SER A 230 20.95 16.08 -5.05
CA SER A 230 21.71 15.04 -4.34
C SER A 230 21.34 15.00 -2.86
N SER A 231 21.36 16.15 -2.19
CA SER A 231 20.98 16.26 -0.77
C SER A 231 19.55 15.83 -0.52
N TYR A 232 18.63 16.18 -1.42
CA TYR A 232 17.22 15.77 -1.33
C TYR A 232 17.07 14.25 -1.40
N ILE A 233 17.72 13.58 -2.34
CA ILE A 233 17.64 12.12 -2.52
C ILE A 233 18.24 11.41 -1.30
N GLN A 234 19.40 11.85 -0.81
CA GLN A 234 20.04 11.31 0.40
C GLN A 234 19.11 11.46 1.62
N TYR A 235 18.55 12.66 1.82
CA TYR A 235 17.59 12.91 2.91
C TYR A 235 16.39 11.97 2.85
N GLN A 236 15.83 11.70 1.66
CA GLN A 236 14.69 10.79 1.52
C GLN A 236 15.07 9.34 1.88
N GLY A 237 16.28 8.92 1.59
CA GLY A 237 16.80 7.64 2.03
C GLY A 237 16.95 7.55 3.54
N ASP A 238 17.60 8.54 4.16
CA ASP A 238 17.79 8.62 5.61
C ASP A 238 16.47 8.65 6.35
N LYS A 239 15.50 9.43 5.86
CA LYS A 239 14.15 9.51 6.44
C LYS A 239 13.42 8.17 6.40
N LEU A 240 13.59 7.35 5.36
CA LEU A 240 12.96 6.03 5.30
C LEU A 240 13.58 5.08 6.32
N VAL A 241 14.89 4.99 6.40
CA VAL A 241 15.61 4.06 7.30
C VAL A 241 15.29 4.32 8.78
N GLN A 242 14.99 5.57 9.15
CA GLN A 242 14.58 5.90 10.52
C GLN A 242 13.25 5.26 10.94
N ARG A 243 12.41 4.81 10.00
CA ARG A 243 11.06 4.30 10.28
C ARG A 243 10.73 2.99 9.61
N PHE A 244 11.59 2.47 8.76
CA PHE A 244 11.34 1.25 7.99
C PHE A 244 12.63 0.42 7.90
N ASN A 245 12.53 -0.92 7.89
CA ASN A 245 13.69 -1.79 7.77
C ASN A 245 13.80 -2.43 6.38
N ALA A 246 15.03 -2.83 6.02
CA ALA A 246 15.33 -3.37 4.71
C ALA A 246 14.65 -4.73 4.45
N MET A 247 14.51 -5.58 5.48
CA MET A 247 13.90 -6.91 5.33
C MET A 247 12.43 -6.81 4.98
N SER A 248 11.67 -5.95 5.69
CA SER A 248 10.27 -5.69 5.35
C SER A 248 10.13 -5.06 3.96
N TYR A 249 11.00 -4.12 3.58
CA TYR A 249 10.96 -3.52 2.26
C TYR A 249 11.22 -4.55 1.15
N TRP A 250 12.24 -5.36 1.32
CA TRP A 250 12.60 -6.42 0.39
C TRP A 250 11.44 -7.42 0.22
N LEU A 251 10.90 -7.92 1.34
CA LEU A 251 9.78 -8.85 1.36
C LEU A 251 8.53 -8.26 0.68
N LEU A 252 8.12 -7.06 1.05
CA LEU A 252 6.91 -6.43 0.53
C LEU A 252 7.04 -6.08 -0.96
N SER A 253 8.25 -5.73 -1.43
CA SER A 253 8.49 -5.57 -2.87
C SER A 253 8.32 -6.88 -3.64
N LYS A 254 8.72 -8.02 -3.06
CA LYS A 254 8.44 -9.36 -3.60
C LYS A 254 6.94 -9.68 -3.61
N SER A 255 6.24 -9.29 -2.55
CA SER A 255 4.77 -9.44 -2.47
C SER A 255 4.08 -8.68 -3.61
N MET A 256 4.54 -7.45 -3.92
CA MET A 256 4.04 -6.66 -5.04
C MET A 256 4.33 -7.33 -6.38
N ASP A 257 5.56 -7.80 -6.63
CA ASP A 257 5.91 -8.51 -7.86
C ASP A 257 4.96 -9.69 -8.14
N SER A 258 4.49 -10.33 -7.08
CA SER A 258 3.58 -11.47 -7.18
C SER A 258 2.12 -11.08 -7.41
N HIS A 259 1.78 -9.77 -7.43
CA HIS A 259 0.40 -9.35 -7.59
C HIS A 259 -0.14 -9.68 -8.98
N HIS A 260 -1.20 -10.47 -9.00
CA HIS A 260 -1.94 -10.83 -10.21
C HIS A 260 -3.32 -11.37 -9.81
N ILE A 261 -4.38 -10.60 -10.02
CA ILE A 261 -5.73 -11.00 -9.58
C ILE A 261 -6.25 -12.28 -10.23
N GLY A 262 -5.75 -12.61 -11.43
CA GLY A 262 -6.10 -13.83 -12.16
C GLY A 262 -5.28 -15.07 -11.77
N ARG A 263 -4.23 -14.94 -10.90
CA ARG A 263 -3.41 -16.08 -10.50
C ARG A 263 -4.25 -17.11 -9.74
N GLY A 264 -4.19 -18.37 -10.17
CA GLY A 264 -5.02 -19.45 -9.60
C GLY A 264 -6.53 -19.34 -9.95
N ARG A 265 -6.90 -18.41 -10.85
CA ARG A 265 -8.28 -18.17 -11.31
C ARG A 265 -8.37 -18.16 -12.85
N GLY A 266 -7.58 -18.97 -13.51
CA GLY A 266 -7.55 -19.07 -14.98
C GLY A 266 -6.71 -18.01 -15.70
N GLY A 267 -6.04 -17.09 -14.97
CA GLY A 267 -5.05 -16.15 -15.52
C GLY A 267 -5.63 -14.93 -16.22
N ASN A 268 -6.90 -14.89 -16.58
CA ASN A 268 -7.51 -13.78 -17.33
C ASN A 268 -8.03 -12.68 -16.40
N THR A 269 -7.24 -11.62 -16.19
CA THR A 269 -7.59 -10.49 -15.33
C THR A 269 -8.85 -9.75 -15.77
N ALA A 270 -9.07 -9.62 -17.09
CA ALA A 270 -10.25 -8.95 -17.62
C ALA A 270 -11.55 -9.69 -17.27
N LEU A 271 -11.51 -11.01 -17.19
CA LEU A 271 -12.67 -11.80 -16.75
C LEU A 271 -12.88 -11.67 -15.24
N ILE A 272 -11.82 -11.75 -14.44
CA ILE A 272 -11.91 -11.62 -12.97
C ILE A 272 -12.41 -10.24 -12.55
N LEU A 273 -12.02 -9.17 -13.25
CA LEU A 273 -12.51 -7.81 -12.95
C LEU A 273 -14.03 -7.68 -13.10
N LYS A 274 -14.66 -8.49 -13.96
CA LYS A 274 -16.13 -8.48 -14.11
C LYS A 274 -16.87 -8.99 -12.89
N ASP A 275 -16.20 -9.77 -12.04
CA ASP A 275 -16.78 -10.28 -10.79
C ASP A 275 -16.78 -9.22 -9.68
N ILE A 276 -16.01 -8.13 -9.83
CA ILE A 276 -16.02 -6.99 -8.91
C ILE A 276 -17.17 -6.05 -9.29
N ILE A 277 -18.33 -6.32 -8.72
CA ILE A 277 -19.59 -5.63 -9.07
C ILE A 277 -19.85 -4.35 -8.27
N GLN A 278 -18.99 -4.01 -7.34
CA GLN A 278 -19.10 -2.82 -6.50
C GLN A 278 -19.09 -1.55 -7.33
N LYS A 279 -19.88 -0.55 -6.93
CA LYS A 279 -19.72 0.81 -7.43
C LYS A 279 -18.31 1.26 -7.13
N THR A 280 -17.51 1.57 -8.16
CA THR A 280 -16.07 1.82 -8.04
C THR A 280 -15.71 3.21 -8.53
N LEU A 281 -15.02 4.00 -7.71
CA LEU A 281 -14.31 5.19 -8.15
C LEU A 281 -12.84 4.82 -8.38
N LEU A 282 -12.34 5.16 -9.58
CA LEU A 282 -10.92 5.06 -9.94
C LEU A 282 -10.35 6.47 -10.05
N ILE A 283 -9.20 6.71 -9.42
CA ILE A 283 -8.41 7.92 -9.68
C ILE A 283 -7.06 7.53 -10.26
N GLY A 284 -6.77 8.03 -11.45
CA GLY A 284 -5.47 7.95 -12.09
C GLY A 284 -4.78 9.31 -12.11
N ILE A 285 -3.46 9.32 -12.18
CA ILE A 285 -2.62 10.53 -12.19
C ILE A 285 -1.88 10.57 -13.52
N ASN A 286 -2.05 11.63 -14.30
CA ASN A 286 -1.53 11.69 -15.67
C ASN A 286 0.00 11.64 -15.75
N SER A 287 0.71 12.08 -14.71
CA SER A 287 2.17 12.09 -14.64
C SER A 287 2.77 10.86 -13.92
N ASP A 288 1.94 9.90 -13.52
CA ASP A 288 2.40 8.67 -12.85
C ASP A 288 3.08 7.73 -13.86
N ILE A 289 4.36 7.45 -13.64
CA ILE A 289 5.14 6.51 -14.44
C ILE A 289 5.27 5.13 -13.80
N LEU A 290 4.88 4.99 -12.52
CA LEU A 290 4.91 3.71 -11.80
C LEU A 290 3.62 2.92 -12.05
N CYS A 291 2.46 3.57 -11.91
CA CYS A 291 1.15 3.05 -12.27
C CYS A 291 0.51 3.94 -13.35
N PRO A 292 0.97 3.86 -14.60
CA PRO A 292 0.52 4.76 -15.67
C PRO A 292 -0.98 4.66 -15.92
N ILE A 293 -1.56 5.73 -16.46
CA ILE A 293 -3.01 5.84 -16.74
C ILE A 293 -3.56 4.64 -17.52
N ALA A 294 -2.75 4.00 -18.36
CA ALA A 294 -3.16 2.81 -19.09
C ALA A 294 -3.67 1.68 -18.17
N GLU A 295 -3.10 1.55 -16.96
CA GLU A 295 -3.52 0.57 -15.96
C GLU A 295 -4.92 0.89 -15.42
N GLN A 296 -5.19 2.15 -15.06
CA GLN A 296 -6.51 2.56 -14.57
C GLN A 296 -7.55 2.55 -15.71
N GLN A 297 -7.16 2.84 -16.94
CA GLN A 297 -8.02 2.67 -18.11
C GLN A 297 -8.37 1.21 -18.34
N PHE A 298 -7.43 0.30 -18.13
CA PHE A 298 -7.70 -1.14 -18.19
C PHE A 298 -8.71 -1.55 -17.11
N LEU A 299 -8.52 -1.11 -15.85
CA LEU A 299 -9.49 -1.34 -14.77
C LEU A 299 -10.88 -0.80 -15.15
N ASN A 300 -10.96 0.43 -15.63
CA ASN A 300 -12.23 1.07 -15.99
C ASN A 300 -12.98 0.36 -17.12
N ARG A 301 -12.25 -0.23 -18.07
CA ARG A 301 -12.87 -1.00 -19.16
C ARG A 301 -13.48 -2.33 -18.71
N HIS A 302 -12.96 -2.92 -17.64
CA HIS A 302 -13.33 -4.27 -17.26
C HIS A 302 -14.12 -4.38 -15.95
N LEU A 303 -14.09 -3.36 -15.09
CA LEU A 303 -14.95 -3.24 -13.91
C LEU A 303 -16.35 -2.79 -14.35
N PRO A 304 -17.43 -3.53 -14.02
CA PRO A 304 -18.77 -3.25 -14.54
C PRO A 304 -19.33 -1.87 -14.13
N ASN A 305 -18.99 -1.41 -12.92
CA ASN A 305 -19.56 -0.20 -12.32
C ASN A 305 -18.48 0.81 -11.94
N ALA A 306 -17.44 0.94 -12.78
CA ALA A 306 -16.35 1.87 -12.55
C ALA A 306 -16.56 3.24 -13.17
N ASN A 307 -16.08 4.26 -12.48
CA ASN A 307 -15.94 5.62 -12.97
C ASN A 307 -14.47 6.06 -12.81
N LEU A 308 -13.79 6.32 -13.91
CA LEU A 308 -12.40 6.78 -13.91
C LEU A 308 -12.35 8.31 -13.97
N VAL A 309 -11.65 8.89 -13.03
CA VAL A 309 -11.22 10.29 -13.02
C VAL A 309 -9.70 10.34 -13.20
N VAL A 310 -9.23 11.10 -14.16
CA VAL A 310 -7.79 11.38 -14.35
C VAL A 310 -7.52 12.78 -13.82
N ILE A 311 -6.60 12.86 -12.84
CA ILE A 311 -6.20 14.15 -12.27
C ILE A 311 -4.83 14.58 -12.81
N ASP A 312 -4.68 15.89 -13.02
CA ASP A 312 -3.39 16.50 -13.31
C ASP A 312 -2.62 16.74 -12.03
N SER A 313 -1.41 16.22 -11.97
CA SER A 313 -0.49 16.45 -10.87
C SER A 313 0.95 16.45 -11.37
N ASN A 314 1.79 17.30 -10.80
CA ASN A 314 3.23 17.28 -11.03
C ASN A 314 3.98 16.34 -10.07
N TYR A 315 3.27 15.67 -9.15
CA TYR A 315 3.88 14.83 -8.13
C TYR A 315 4.08 13.36 -8.55
N GLY A 316 3.67 12.99 -9.79
CA GLY A 316 3.79 11.61 -10.25
C GLY A 316 2.94 10.65 -9.39
N HIS A 317 3.46 9.47 -9.11
CA HIS A 317 2.78 8.48 -8.28
C HIS A 317 2.39 9.02 -6.90
N ASP A 318 3.25 9.83 -6.26
CA ASP A 318 2.95 10.43 -4.95
C ASP A 318 1.72 11.37 -4.97
N GLY A 319 1.22 11.75 -6.14
CA GLY A 319 0.02 12.59 -6.29
C GLY A 319 -1.19 12.01 -5.54
N PHE A 320 -1.35 10.68 -5.44
CA PHE A 320 -2.46 10.09 -4.70
C PHE A 320 -2.41 10.39 -3.18
N MET A 321 -1.25 10.75 -2.65
CA MET A 321 -1.08 11.17 -1.25
C MET A 321 -1.07 12.69 -1.07
N VAL A 322 -0.69 13.43 -2.11
CA VAL A 322 -0.45 14.89 -2.03
C VAL A 322 -1.68 15.69 -2.49
N GLU A 323 -2.33 15.25 -3.56
CA GLU A 323 -3.45 15.97 -4.21
C GLU A 323 -4.78 15.73 -3.46
N THR A 324 -4.74 15.74 -2.14
CA THR A 324 -5.89 15.39 -1.29
C THR A 324 -7.11 16.30 -1.49
N SER A 325 -6.91 17.55 -1.88
CA SER A 325 -8.01 18.50 -2.14
C SER A 325 -8.85 18.08 -3.33
N ILE A 326 -8.21 17.82 -4.48
CA ILE A 326 -8.91 17.41 -5.71
C ILE A 326 -9.48 16.00 -5.57
N ILE A 327 -8.76 15.10 -4.93
CA ILE A 327 -9.23 13.74 -4.63
C ILE A 327 -10.47 13.79 -3.72
N SER A 328 -10.45 14.62 -2.68
CA SER A 328 -11.58 14.83 -1.76
C SER A 328 -12.83 15.31 -2.50
N GLN A 329 -12.68 16.28 -3.43
CA GLN A 329 -13.79 16.79 -4.21
C GLN A 329 -14.42 15.70 -5.11
N HIS A 330 -13.60 14.92 -5.81
CA HIS A 330 -14.11 13.85 -6.66
C HIS A 330 -14.78 12.74 -5.84
N LEU A 331 -14.19 12.37 -4.69
CA LEU A 331 -14.78 11.38 -3.81
C LEU A 331 -16.12 11.87 -3.22
N ALA A 332 -16.20 13.12 -2.77
CA ALA A 332 -17.45 13.71 -2.27
C ALA A 332 -18.56 13.68 -3.32
N ASN A 333 -18.28 14.16 -4.53
CA ASN A 333 -19.24 14.13 -5.65
C ASN A 333 -19.71 12.70 -5.97
N TRP A 334 -18.79 11.74 -5.99
CA TRP A 334 -19.10 10.34 -6.27
C TRP A 334 -19.92 9.67 -5.15
N MET A 335 -19.70 10.06 -3.89
CA MET A 335 -20.49 9.61 -2.73
C MET A 335 -21.85 10.31 -2.62
N GLY A 336 -22.14 11.37 -3.44
CA GLY A 336 -23.37 12.15 -3.37
C GLY A 336 -23.42 13.09 -2.16
N LYS A 337 -22.27 13.63 -1.76
CA LYS A 337 -22.12 14.58 -0.65
C LYS A 337 -21.94 15.99 -1.14
#